data_f33a3680b0d5e8a727240babd875a497
#
_entry.id   f33a3680b0d5e8a727240babd875a497
#
_cell.length_a   1.000
_cell.length_b   1.000
_cell.length_c   1.000
_cell.angle_alpha   90.00
_cell.angle_beta   90.00
_cell.angle_gamma   90.00
#
_symmetry.space_group_name_H-M   'P 1'
#
loop_
_entity.id
_entity.type
_entity.pdbx_description
1 polymer ?
#
loop_
_entity_poly.entity_id
_entity_poly.type
_entity_poly.pdbx_seq_one_letter_code
_entity_poly.pdbx_strand_id
1 'polypeptide(L)'
;MNLFVDTICQRTCHALEELFPDGEWKTSEIKALIEQPPDAEMGDFALPCFSFSKKLRRSPKQIAEELENLLAPEPSEDQIKDSGELLPFSRIKAFGPYLNFFLDQETLARELLPSIFQKSSTGDHDTSDSGKGGQGKIREKVMIEFSQPNTHKGFHVGHLRNAALGDSLCRIFRYNGYEVVAANYFGDVGTHIAKCLWYFLNHCDESPPDELRGEWLGELYTKSVQLL
;
A
#
# COMPACT_ATOMS: atom_id res chain seq x y z
N MET A 1 -0.75 -9.19 -6.77
CA MET A 1 -0.69 -8.15 -7.81
C MET A 1 0.22 -8.50 -8.98
N ASN A 2 1.37 -9.15 -8.78
CA ASN A 2 2.22 -9.59 -9.91
C ASN A 2 1.56 -10.59 -10.85
N LEU A 3 0.73 -11.51 -10.37
CA LEU A 3 0.08 -12.53 -11.19
C LEU A 3 -0.77 -11.93 -12.32
N PHE A 4 -1.62 -10.95 -12.01
CA PHE A 4 -2.49 -10.31 -13.01
C PHE A 4 -1.68 -9.51 -14.05
N VAL A 5 -0.65 -8.80 -13.61
CA VAL A 5 0.28 -8.08 -14.50
C VAL A 5 1.02 -9.06 -15.41
N ASP A 6 1.47 -10.19 -14.88
CA ASP A 6 2.17 -11.21 -15.68
C ASP A 6 1.22 -11.83 -16.72
N THR A 7 -0.04 -12.07 -16.35
CA THR A 7 -1.08 -12.54 -17.29
C THR A 7 -1.37 -11.51 -18.39
N ILE A 8 -1.51 -10.21 -18.04
CA ILE A 8 -1.65 -9.13 -19.03
C ILE A 8 -0.49 -9.17 -20.02
N CYS A 9 0.74 -9.23 -19.50
CA CYS A 9 1.95 -9.22 -20.33
C CYS A 9 2.01 -10.41 -21.29
N GLN A 10 1.74 -11.62 -20.82
CA GLN A 10 1.78 -12.84 -21.63
C GLN A 10 0.72 -12.80 -22.73
N ARG A 11 -0.51 -12.47 -22.37
CA ARG A 11 -1.63 -12.43 -23.35
C ARG A 11 -1.45 -11.32 -24.37
N THR A 12 -1.00 -10.12 -23.93
CA THR A 12 -0.73 -9.02 -24.85
C THR A 12 0.44 -9.36 -25.79
N CYS A 13 1.49 -10.01 -25.27
CA CYS A 13 2.61 -10.44 -26.09
C CYS A 13 2.14 -11.40 -27.18
N HIS A 14 1.35 -12.43 -26.82
CA HIS A 14 0.79 -13.38 -27.76
C HIS A 14 -0.12 -12.72 -28.82
N ALA A 15 -1.00 -11.82 -28.40
CA ALA A 15 -1.87 -11.07 -29.31
C ALA A 15 -1.07 -10.17 -30.29
N LEU A 16 0.03 -9.57 -29.81
CA LEU A 16 0.92 -8.79 -30.66
C LEU A 16 1.69 -9.68 -31.66
N GLU A 17 2.10 -10.89 -31.27
CA GLU A 17 2.72 -11.87 -32.16
C GLU A 17 1.74 -12.35 -33.24
N GLU A 18 0.48 -12.54 -32.89
CA GLU A 18 -0.58 -12.93 -33.84
C GLU A 18 -0.88 -11.81 -34.85
N LEU A 19 -1.06 -10.57 -34.36
CA LEU A 19 -1.36 -9.42 -35.22
C LEU A 19 -0.16 -8.96 -36.05
N PHE A 20 1.04 -9.15 -35.53
CA PHE A 20 2.29 -8.58 -36.09
C PHE A 20 3.45 -9.57 -35.96
N PRO A 21 3.44 -10.67 -36.76
CA PRO A 21 4.41 -11.76 -36.63
C PRO A 21 5.85 -11.36 -36.93
N ASP A 22 6.07 -10.26 -37.67
CA ASP A 22 7.41 -9.74 -37.98
C ASP A 22 8.02 -8.90 -36.81
N GLY A 23 7.28 -8.73 -35.71
CA GLY A 23 7.72 -7.94 -34.56
C GLY A 23 8.39 -8.80 -33.47
N GLU A 24 9.46 -8.29 -32.88
CA GLU A 24 10.00 -8.86 -31.64
C GLU A 24 9.24 -8.26 -30.43
N TRP A 25 8.51 -9.11 -29.69
CA TRP A 25 7.71 -8.71 -28.53
C TRP A 25 8.29 -9.36 -27.27
N LYS A 26 8.51 -8.55 -26.23
CA LYS A 26 9.02 -9.02 -24.94
C LYS A 26 8.07 -8.67 -23.83
N THR A 27 7.70 -9.66 -23.05
CA THR A 27 6.83 -9.47 -21.87
C THR A 27 7.38 -8.45 -20.87
N SER A 28 8.72 -8.35 -20.76
CA SER A 28 9.39 -7.35 -19.91
C SER A 28 9.18 -5.91 -20.39
N GLU A 29 9.13 -5.68 -21.71
CA GLU A 29 8.86 -4.36 -22.29
C GLU A 29 7.40 -3.96 -22.03
N ILE A 30 6.46 -4.89 -22.22
CA ILE A 30 5.04 -4.68 -21.95
C ILE A 30 4.82 -4.40 -20.48
N LYS A 31 5.47 -5.16 -19.59
CA LYS A 31 5.37 -4.99 -18.14
C LYS A 31 5.79 -3.59 -17.66
N ALA A 32 6.81 -3.02 -18.29
CA ALA A 32 7.29 -1.68 -17.98
C ALA A 32 6.32 -0.56 -18.43
N LEU A 33 5.40 -0.87 -19.34
CA LEU A 33 4.41 0.08 -19.86
C LEU A 33 3.08 0.05 -19.10
N ILE A 34 2.79 -1.03 -18.35
CA ILE A 34 1.54 -1.14 -17.62
C ILE A 34 1.50 -0.10 -16.50
N GLU A 35 0.44 0.67 -16.47
CA GLU A 35 0.18 1.70 -15.47
C GLU A 35 -1.21 1.53 -14.86
N GLN A 36 -1.44 2.22 -13.74
CA GLN A 36 -2.76 2.29 -13.12
C GLN A 36 -3.49 3.53 -13.65
N PRO A 37 -4.72 3.38 -14.18
CA PRO A 37 -5.51 4.51 -14.61
C PRO A 37 -5.77 5.50 -13.46
N PRO A 38 -5.88 6.81 -13.75
CA PRO A 38 -6.16 7.81 -12.72
C PRO A 38 -7.59 7.72 -12.16
N ASP A 39 -8.51 7.12 -12.92
CA ASP A 39 -9.91 6.96 -12.57
C ASP A 39 -10.28 5.47 -12.53
N ALA A 40 -10.93 5.04 -11.44
CA ALA A 40 -11.39 3.67 -11.25
C ALA A 40 -12.42 3.23 -12.32
N GLU A 41 -13.16 4.17 -12.93
CA GLU A 41 -14.06 3.88 -14.03
C GLU A 41 -13.33 3.44 -15.32
N MET A 42 -12.04 3.75 -15.41
CA MET A 42 -11.18 3.34 -16.53
C MET A 42 -10.54 1.97 -16.33
N GLY A 43 -10.83 1.26 -15.23
CA GLY A 43 -10.32 -0.08 -14.94
C GLY A 43 -9.18 -0.12 -13.95
N ASP A 44 -8.61 -1.31 -13.76
CA ASP A 44 -7.57 -1.57 -12.76
C ASP A 44 -6.16 -1.40 -13.33
N PHE A 45 -5.98 -1.69 -14.62
CA PHE A 45 -4.71 -1.54 -15.34
C PHE A 45 -4.93 -0.94 -16.72
N ALA A 46 -3.96 -0.16 -17.19
CA ALA A 46 -3.93 0.42 -18.52
C ALA A 46 -2.60 0.12 -19.23
N LEU A 47 -2.67 -0.19 -20.52
CA LEU A 47 -1.53 -0.35 -21.39
C LEU A 47 -1.55 0.76 -22.46
N PRO A 48 -0.61 1.73 -22.41
CA PRO A 48 -0.49 2.76 -23.43
C PRO A 48 0.07 2.18 -24.74
N CYS A 49 -0.67 2.29 -25.83
CA CYS A 49 -0.30 1.73 -27.13
C CYS A 49 0.64 2.65 -27.97
N PHE A 50 1.06 3.79 -27.42
CA PHE A 50 1.96 4.73 -28.12
C PHE A 50 3.31 4.11 -28.49
N SER A 51 3.87 3.29 -27.60
CA SER A 51 5.16 2.65 -27.80
C SER A 51 5.18 1.70 -28.99
N PHE A 52 4.03 1.13 -29.34
CA PHE A 52 3.88 0.19 -30.46
C PHE A 52 3.69 0.89 -31.80
N SER A 53 3.21 2.14 -31.82
CA SER A 53 2.82 2.86 -33.03
C SER A 53 4.01 3.06 -34.02
N LYS A 54 5.21 3.27 -33.50
CA LYS A 54 6.41 3.42 -34.35
C LYS A 54 6.82 2.10 -35.03
N LYS A 55 6.75 0.99 -34.28
CA LYS A 55 7.07 -0.36 -34.78
C LYS A 55 6.03 -0.81 -35.81
N LEU A 56 4.75 -0.54 -35.53
CA LEU A 56 3.62 -1.06 -36.31
C LEU A 56 3.16 -0.13 -37.45
N ARG A 57 3.63 1.10 -37.46
CA ARG A 57 3.19 2.15 -38.41
C ARG A 57 1.67 2.33 -38.44
N ARG A 58 1.02 2.20 -37.27
CA ARG A 58 -0.43 2.37 -37.05
C ARG A 58 -0.68 3.38 -35.94
N SER A 59 -1.88 3.93 -35.91
CA SER A 59 -2.23 4.83 -34.82
C SER A 59 -2.38 4.07 -33.49
N PRO A 60 -2.00 4.65 -32.34
CA PRO A 60 -2.14 3.99 -31.04
C PRO A 60 -3.58 3.55 -30.73
N LYS A 61 -4.58 4.32 -31.20
CA LYS A 61 -5.99 4.00 -31.06
C LYS A 61 -6.37 2.72 -31.85
N GLN A 62 -5.92 2.60 -33.09
CA GLN A 62 -6.20 1.39 -33.89
C GLN A 62 -5.55 0.15 -33.26
N ILE A 63 -4.33 0.28 -32.73
CA ILE A 63 -3.64 -0.82 -32.04
C ILE A 63 -4.45 -1.25 -30.80
N ALA A 64 -4.93 -0.30 -30.01
CA ALA A 64 -5.74 -0.61 -28.83
C ALA A 64 -7.05 -1.30 -29.20
N GLU A 65 -7.75 -0.89 -30.26
CA GLU A 65 -8.98 -1.49 -30.76
C GLU A 65 -8.74 -2.91 -31.32
N GLU A 66 -7.65 -3.15 -32.03
CA GLU A 66 -7.27 -4.47 -32.53
C GLU A 66 -6.93 -5.44 -31.40
N LEU A 67 -6.19 -4.97 -30.37
CA LEU A 67 -5.91 -5.76 -29.19
C LEU A 67 -7.15 -6.02 -28.35
N GLU A 68 -8.09 -5.08 -28.24
CA GLU A 68 -9.38 -5.31 -27.60
C GLU A 68 -10.12 -6.47 -28.27
N ASN A 69 -10.24 -6.46 -29.59
CA ASN A 69 -10.94 -7.49 -30.33
C ASN A 69 -10.36 -8.91 -30.13
N LEU A 70 -9.05 -9.02 -29.93
CA LEU A 70 -8.40 -10.31 -29.71
C LEU A 70 -8.42 -10.76 -28.25
N LEU A 71 -8.33 -9.80 -27.33
CA LEU A 71 -8.14 -10.08 -25.90
C LEU A 71 -9.45 -10.05 -25.11
N ALA A 72 -10.50 -9.40 -25.65
CA ALA A 72 -11.78 -9.32 -24.97
C ALA A 72 -12.33 -10.73 -24.67
N PRO A 73 -12.80 -10.98 -23.46
CA PRO A 73 -13.45 -12.23 -23.14
C PRO A 73 -14.71 -12.38 -24.00
N GLU A 74 -14.87 -13.54 -24.64
CA GLU A 74 -16.12 -13.86 -25.33
C GLU A 74 -17.32 -13.75 -24.36
N PRO A 75 -18.44 -13.17 -24.77
CA PRO A 75 -19.63 -13.06 -23.93
C PRO A 75 -20.35 -14.43 -23.84
N SER A 76 -19.76 -15.37 -23.08
CA SER A 76 -20.36 -16.66 -22.81
C SER A 76 -20.63 -16.81 -21.32
N GLU A 77 -21.84 -17.23 -20.96
CA GLU A 77 -22.30 -17.46 -19.59
C GLU A 77 -21.47 -18.52 -18.83
N ASP A 78 -20.65 -19.29 -19.52
CA ASP A 78 -19.71 -20.25 -18.95
C ASP A 78 -18.27 -19.81 -19.23
N GLN A 79 -17.69 -19.04 -18.32
CA GLN A 79 -16.27 -18.60 -18.39
C GLN A 79 -15.25 -19.73 -18.13
N ILE A 80 -15.69 -20.97 -18.18
CA ILE A 80 -14.82 -22.15 -18.12
C ILE A 80 -14.45 -22.51 -19.54
N LYS A 81 -13.38 -21.95 -20.10
CA LYS A 81 -12.79 -22.51 -21.32
C LYS A 81 -12.21 -23.90 -21.03
N ASP A 82 -12.20 -24.73 -22.02
CA ASP A 82 -11.74 -26.13 -22.09
C ASP A 82 -10.34 -26.39 -21.45
N SER A 83 -9.63 -25.35 -21.08
CA SER A 83 -8.31 -25.36 -20.39
C SER A 83 -8.39 -25.24 -18.85
N GLY A 84 -9.58 -25.04 -18.28
CA GLY A 84 -9.73 -24.88 -16.81
C GLY A 84 -9.15 -23.58 -16.22
N GLU A 85 -8.66 -22.66 -17.06
CA GLU A 85 -8.12 -21.37 -16.64
C GLU A 85 -9.22 -20.30 -16.63
N LEU A 86 -9.58 -19.84 -15.43
CA LEU A 86 -10.44 -18.67 -15.29
C LEU A 86 -9.71 -17.44 -15.83
N LEU A 87 -10.39 -16.68 -16.70
CA LEU A 87 -9.87 -15.41 -17.16
C LEU A 87 -9.93 -14.40 -15.99
N PRO A 88 -8.81 -13.77 -15.63
CA PRO A 88 -8.79 -12.86 -14.49
C PRO A 88 -9.42 -11.49 -14.77
N PHE A 89 -10.01 -11.31 -15.96
CA PHE A 89 -10.57 -10.04 -16.42
C PHE A 89 -12.06 -10.19 -16.74
N SER A 90 -12.88 -9.34 -16.14
CA SER A 90 -14.31 -9.21 -16.45
C SER A 90 -14.53 -8.46 -17.75
N ARG A 91 -13.62 -7.55 -18.09
CA ARG A 91 -13.69 -6.75 -19.31
C ARG A 91 -12.29 -6.25 -19.70
N ILE A 92 -12.05 -6.19 -21.01
CA ILE A 92 -10.90 -5.52 -21.62
C ILE A 92 -11.46 -4.52 -22.63
N LYS A 93 -11.04 -3.24 -22.59
CA LYS A 93 -11.61 -2.20 -23.43
C LYS A 93 -10.60 -1.15 -23.83
N ALA A 94 -10.64 -0.73 -25.10
CA ALA A 94 -9.87 0.38 -25.60
C ALA A 94 -10.52 1.73 -25.23
N PHE A 95 -9.76 2.60 -24.61
CA PHE A 95 -10.11 3.99 -24.36
C PHE A 95 -9.12 4.89 -25.09
N GLY A 96 -9.48 5.26 -26.33
CA GLY A 96 -8.56 5.99 -27.18
C GLY A 96 -7.26 5.22 -27.44
N PRO A 97 -6.09 5.75 -27.06
CA PRO A 97 -4.81 5.07 -27.27
C PRO A 97 -4.41 4.09 -26.17
N TYR A 98 -5.29 3.81 -25.21
CA TYR A 98 -5.05 2.92 -24.10
C TYR A 98 -5.90 1.66 -24.19
N LEU A 99 -5.32 0.51 -23.87
CA LEU A 99 -6.04 -0.72 -23.62
C LEU A 99 -6.19 -0.94 -22.12
N ASN A 100 -7.40 -0.94 -21.62
CA ASN A 100 -7.71 -0.98 -20.19
C ASN A 100 -8.28 -2.34 -19.80
N PHE A 101 -7.82 -2.84 -18.65
CA PHE A 101 -8.17 -4.14 -18.10
C PHE A 101 -8.94 -3.96 -16.80
N PHE A 102 -10.08 -4.65 -16.71
CA PHE A 102 -10.94 -4.68 -15.53
C PHE A 102 -10.85 -6.06 -14.92
N LEU A 103 -10.40 -6.14 -13.68
CA LEU A 103 -10.28 -7.42 -12.97
C LEU A 103 -11.66 -8.02 -12.69
N ASP A 104 -11.74 -9.33 -12.79
CA ASP A 104 -12.87 -10.05 -12.24
C ASP A 104 -12.75 -10.16 -10.72
N GLN A 105 -13.74 -9.62 -9.99
CA GLN A 105 -13.70 -9.54 -8.53
C GLN A 105 -13.73 -10.91 -7.87
N GLU A 106 -14.46 -11.89 -8.46
CA GLU A 106 -14.51 -13.24 -7.93
C GLU A 106 -13.16 -13.93 -8.06
N THR A 107 -12.55 -13.83 -9.24
CA THR A 107 -11.20 -14.38 -9.49
C THR A 107 -10.16 -13.70 -8.60
N LEU A 108 -10.23 -12.37 -8.46
CA LEU A 108 -9.35 -11.62 -7.57
C LEU A 108 -9.48 -12.12 -6.11
N ALA A 109 -10.70 -12.28 -5.62
CA ALA A 109 -10.95 -12.78 -4.27
C ALA A 109 -10.45 -14.22 -4.10
N ARG A 110 -10.71 -15.09 -5.08
CA ARG A 110 -10.27 -16.49 -5.07
C ARG A 110 -8.75 -16.64 -5.01
N GLU A 111 -8.01 -15.77 -5.67
CA GLU A 111 -6.54 -15.78 -5.67
C GLU A 111 -5.94 -15.13 -4.41
N LEU A 112 -6.52 -14.00 -3.97
CA LEU A 112 -5.96 -13.23 -2.86
C LEU A 112 -6.31 -13.80 -1.49
N LEU A 113 -7.56 -14.20 -1.25
CA LEU A 113 -8.00 -14.62 0.08
C LEU A 113 -7.21 -15.81 0.63
N PRO A 114 -6.96 -16.90 -0.13
CA PRO A 114 -6.13 -17.99 0.37
C PRO A 114 -4.72 -17.55 0.75
N SER A 115 -4.12 -16.65 -0.03
CA SER A 115 -2.77 -16.13 0.23
C SER A 115 -2.68 -15.31 1.52
N ILE A 116 -3.75 -14.57 1.84
CA ILE A 116 -3.87 -13.78 3.07
C ILE A 116 -4.05 -14.72 4.27
N PHE A 117 -4.96 -15.70 4.14
CA PHE A 117 -5.21 -16.67 5.21
C PHE A 117 -4.01 -17.56 5.50
N GLN A 118 -3.29 -18.02 4.48
CA GLN A 118 -2.07 -18.81 4.66
C GLN A 118 -0.98 -18.01 5.39
N LYS A 119 -0.78 -16.73 5.05
CA LYS A 119 0.18 -15.85 5.74
C LYS A 119 -0.24 -15.56 7.19
N SER A 120 -1.53 -15.43 7.46
CA SER A 120 -2.02 -15.18 8.82
C SER A 120 -2.02 -16.43 9.70
N SER A 121 -2.18 -17.63 9.12
CA SER A 121 -2.21 -18.89 9.88
C SER A 121 -0.81 -19.39 10.24
N THR A 122 0.24 -18.96 9.58
CA THR A 122 1.62 -19.29 9.96
C THR A 122 2.11 -18.56 11.21
N GLY A 123 1.27 -17.71 11.82
CA GLY A 123 1.52 -17.18 13.18
C GLY A 123 2.81 -16.37 13.32
N ASP A 124 3.45 -16.02 12.23
CA ASP A 124 4.72 -15.28 12.22
C ASP A 124 4.54 -13.80 12.60
N HIS A 125 3.99 -13.59 13.80
CA HIS A 125 4.29 -12.41 14.59
C HIS A 125 5.67 -12.53 15.28
N ASP A 126 6.33 -13.65 15.12
CA ASP A 126 7.66 -13.86 15.67
C ASP A 126 8.70 -13.22 14.75
N THR A 127 9.29 -12.17 15.25
CA THR A 127 10.45 -11.46 14.70
C THR A 127 11.72 -12.36 14.67
N SER A 128 11.60 -13.66 14.91
CA SER A 128 12.71 -14.58 15.05
C SER A 128 12.89 -15.59 13.91
N ASP A 129 11.98 -15.75 12.94
CA ASP A 129 12.24 -16.65 11.80
C ASP A 129 12.86 -15.93 10.60
N SER A 130 14.13 -15.63 10.76
CA SER A 130 15.09 -15.25 9.72
C SER A 130 15.56 -16.48 8.94
N GLY A 131 14.69 -17.36 8.47
CA GLY A 131 15.30 -18.57 7.99
C GLY A 131 14.66 -19.50 6.98
N LYS A 132 13.63 -19.16 6.20
CA LYS A 132 13.30 -20.02 5.03
C LYS A 132 12.53 -19.24 3.98
N GLY A 133 13.22 -18.67 3.03
CA GLY A 133 12.57 -18.15 1.82
C GLY A 133 13.38 -17.10 1.08
N GLY A 134 14.37 -17.55 0.29
CA GLY A 134 14.91 -16.76 -0.83
C GLY A 134 16.04 -15.80 -0.48
N GLN A 135 17.23 -16.21 -0.85
CA GLN A 135 18.44 -15.41 -1.14
C GLN A 135 18.43 -13.94 -0.69
N GLY A 136 19.12 -13.65 0.40
CA GLY A 136 19.97 -12.46 0.59
C GLY A 136 19.38 -11.06 0.31
N LYS A 137 18.07 -10.86 0.28
CA LYS A 137 17.52 -9.50 0.22
C LYS A 137 17.74 -8.83 1.58
N ILE A 138 18.60 -7.82 1.60
CA ILE A 138 18.69 -6.86 2.70
C ILE A 138 17.26 -6.34 2.91
N ARG A 139 16.66 -6.65 4.08
CA ARG A 139 15.35 -6.11 4.43
C ARG A 139 15.54 -4.62 4.64
N GLU A 140 14.82 -3.81 3.90
CA GLU A 140 14.81 -2.37 4.13
C GLU A 140 14.30 -2.09 5.54
N LYS A 141 15.01 -1.23 6.25
CA LYS A 141 14.68 -0.83 7.62
C LYS A 141 13.86 0.46 7.60
N VAL A 142 12.70 0.44 8.23
CA VAL A 142 11.79 1.59 8.32
C VAL A 142 11.58 1.94 9.79
N MET A 143 11.80 3.19 10.15
CA MET A 143 11.44 3.72 11.46
C MET A 143 10.14 4.53 11.34
N ILE A 144 9.19 4.22 12.22
CA ILE A 144 7.90 4.92 12.30
C ILE A 144 7.80 5.49 13.71
N GLU A 145 7.77 6.81 13.79
CA GLU A 145 7.63 7.55 15.04
C GLU A 145 6.17 7.99 15.22
N PHE A 146 5.56 7.64 16.34
CA PHE A 146 4.16 7.94 16.61
C PHE A 146 3.87 8.04 18.11
N SER A 147 2.62 8.35 18.48
CA SER A 147 2.15 8.64 19.84
C SER A 147 2.56 10.03 20.31
N GLN A 148 3.82 10.28 20.61
CA GLN A 148 4.43 11.57 20.94
C GLN A 148 3.70 12.35 22.07
N PRO A 149 3.46 11.73 23.24
CA PRO A 149 2.81 12.42 24.35
C PRO A 149 3.74 13.46 24.97
N ASN A 150 3.15 14.55 25.46
CA ASN A 150 3.84 15.50 26.31
C ASN A 150 3.72 15.07 27.77
N THR A 151 4.81 15.14 28.52
CA THR A 151 4.85 14.69 29.92
C THR A 151 3.98 15.53 30.87
N HIS A 152 3.70 16.77 30.51
CA HIS A 152 2.95 17.75 31.31
C HIS A 152 1.50 17.95 30.83
N LYS A 153 0.97 17.03 30.01
CA LYS A 153 -0.41 17.08 29.51
C LYS A 153 -1.02 15.68 29.53
N GLY A 154 -2.31 15.62 29.84
CA GLY A 154 -3.08 14.39 29.74
C GLY A 154 -3.11 13.87 28.31
N PHE A 155 -3.22 12.53 28.18
CA PHE A 155 -3.39 11.88 26.89
C PHE A 155 -4.77 12.20 26.31
N HIS A 156 -4.84 12.68 25.08
CA HIS A 156 -6.09 13.09 24.46
C HIS A 156 -6.35 12.37 23.14
N VAL A 157 -7.53 12.57 22.56
CA VAL A 157 -7.96 11.89 21.31
C VAL A 157 -6.97 12.05 20.15
N GLY A 158 -6.25 13.17 20.07
CA GLY A 158 -5.19 13.38 19.06
C GLY A 158 -4.04 12.40 19.21
N HIS A 159 -3.60 12.13 20.44
CA HIS A 159 -2.57 11.12 20.72
C HIS A 159 -3.09 9.70 20.41
N LEU A 160 -4.34 9.40 20.76
CA LEU A 160 -4.95 8.10 20.46
C LEU A 160 -5.01 7.86 18.95
N ARG A 161 -5.45 8.85 18.18
CA ARG A 161 -5.49 8.77 16.71
C ARG A 161 -4.08 8.52 16.14
N ASN A 162 -3.09 9.27 16.63
CA ASN A 162 -1.71 9.13 16.18
C ASN A 162 -1.14 7.75 16.52
N ALA A 163 -1.43 7.24 17.73
CA ALA A 163 -1.02 5.90 18.16
C ALA A 163 -1.65 4.81 17.29
N ALA A 164 -2.96 4.88 17.03
CA ALA A 164 -3.67 3.92 16.18
C ALA A 164 -3.15 3.92 14.74
N LEU A 165 -2.90 5.11 14.17
CA LEU A 165 -2.35 5.24 12.83
C LEU A 165 -0.92 4.67 12.74
N GLY A 166 -0.06 5.02 13.70
CA GLY A 166 1.32 4.56 13.71
C GLY A 166 1.45 3.05 13.91
N ASP A 167 0.67 2.45 14.82
CA ASP A 167 0.64 1.00 14.99
C ASP A 167 0.13 0.28 13.73
N SER A 168 -0.91 0.82 13.08
CA SER A 168 -1.43 0.28 11.82
C SER A 168 -0.37 0.29 10.72
N LEU A 169 0.36 1.39 10.57
CA LEU A 169 1.47 1.49 9.62
C LEU A 169 2.59 0.50 9.94
N CYS A 170 2.97 0.37 11.22
CA CYS A 170 3.96 -0.62 11.64
C CYS A 170 3.57 -2.05 11.23
N ARG A 171 2.31 -2.42 11.43
CA ARG A 171 1.79 -3.74 11.04
C ARG A 171 1.82 -3.93 9.53
N ILE A 172 1.39 -2.93 8.75
CA ILE A 172 1.40 -2.98 7.28
C ILE A 172 2.83 -3.16 6.75
N PHE A 173 3.79 -2.39 7.25
CA PHE A 173 5.19 -2.53 6.83
C PHE A 173 5.78 -3.89 7.22
N ARG A 174 5.54 -4.38 8.44
CA ARG A 174 5.97 -5.72 8.86
C ARG A 174 5.37 -6.81 7.96
N TYR A 175 4.08 -6.72 7.66
CA TYR A 175 3.40 -7.67 6.77
C TYR A 175 4.03 -7.70 5.37
N ASN A 176 4.54 -6.57 4.89
CA ASN A 176 5.25 -6.46 3.61
C ASN A 176 6.74 -6.85 3.69
N GLY A 177 7.22 -7.32 4.83
CA GLY A 177 8.57 -7.86 4.98
C GLY A 177 9.64 -6.84 5.34
N TYR A 178 9.27 -5.62 5.71
CA TYR A 178 10.22 -4.61 6.21
C TYR A 178 10.63 -4.89 7.66
N GLU A 179 11.87 -4.53 8.01
CA GLU A 179 12.29 -4.44 9.41
C GLU A 179 11.78 -3.12 9.99
N VAL A 180 10.82 -3.18 10.93
CA VAL A 180 10.16 -1.98 11.46
C VAL A 180 10.61 -1.66 12.86
N VAL A 181 11.15 -0.46 13.05
CA VAL A 181 11.42 0.16 14.34
C VAL A 181 10.26 1.09 14.68
N ALA A 182 9.45 0.70 15.67
CA ALA A 182 8.45 1.59 16.26
C ALA A 182 9.13 2.50 17.27
N ALA A 183 9.09 3.80 17.05
CA ALA A 183 9.71 4.80 17.89
C ALA A 183 8.67 5.73 18.51
N ASN A 184 8.99 6.27 19.67
CA ASN A 184 8.18 7.26 20.35
C ASN A 184 9.09 8.33 20.93
N TYR A 185 8.68 9.60 20.81
CA TYR A 185 9.37 10.73 21.42
C TYR A 185 8.49 11.30 22.53
N PHE A 186 9.08 11.44 23.72
CA PHE A 186 8.43 12.09 24.84
C PHE A 186 8.89 13.56 24.91
N GLY A 187 7.91 14.47 24.90
CA GLY A 187 8.19 15.90 25.01
C GLY A 187 8.51 16.31 26.45
N ASP A 188 9.71 15.99 26.92
CA ASP A 188 10.19 16.26 28.28
C ASP A 188 11.20 17.43 28.40
N VAL A 189 11.44 18.12 27.28
CA VAL A 189 12.34 19.28 27.17
C VAL A 189 11.63 20.45 26.51
N GLY A 190 12.02 21.67 26.88
CA GLY A 190 11.55 22.91 26.27
C GLY A 190 10.85 23.85 27.23
N THR A 191 10.42 25.00 26.71
CA THR A 191 9.87 26.13 27.49
C THR A 191 8.64 25.73 28.32
N HIS A 192 7.78 24.86 27.79
CA HIS A 192 6.59 24.42 28.51
C HIS A 192 6.92 23.57 29.73
N ILE A 193 7.91 22.67 29.59
CA ILE A 193 8.42 21.87 30.72
C ILE A 193 9.09 22.76 31.74
N ALA A 194 9.94 23.70 31.28
CA ALA A 194 10.61 24.62 32.16
C ALA A 194 9.63 25.49 33.01
N LYS A 195 8.52 25.94 32.40
CA LYS A 195 7.46 26.67 33.13
C LYS A 195 6.78 25.80 34.18
N CYS A 196 6.42 24.58 33.82
CA CYS A 196 5.80 23.61 34.73
C CYS A 196 6.74 23.33 35.93
N LEU A 197 8.01 23.03 35.63
CA LEU A 197 9.03 22.76 36.65
C LEU A 197 9.31 23.98 37.54
N TRP A 198 9.38 25.19 36.96
CA TRP A 198 9.53 26.43 37.72
C TRP A 198 8.39 26.62 38.70
N TYR A 199 7.15 26.42 38.29
CA TYR A 199 5.99 26.51 39.18
C TYR A 199 6.03 25.45 40.28
N PHE A 200 6.37 24.22 39.94
CA PHE A 200 6.49 23.12 40.90
C PHE A 200 7.52 23.43 42.00
N LEU A 201 8.68 23.95 41.61
CA LEU A 201 9.78 24.21 42.54
C LEU A 201 9.58 25.45 43.41
N ASN A 202 8.82 26.46 42.97
CA ASN A 202 8.73 27.74 43.65
C ASN A 202 7.35 28.05 44.25
N HIS A 203 6.30 27.36 43.78
CA HIS A 203 4.91 27.71 44.13
C HIS A 203 4.02 26.50 44.46
N CYS A 204 4.55 25.27 44.43
CA CYS A 204 3.79 24.07 44.75
C CYS A 204 4.31 23.43 46.02
N ASP A 205 3.46 23.38 47.03
CA ASP A 205 3.77 22.72 48.34
C ASP A 205 3.19 21.27 48.34
N GLU A 206 2.51 20.85 47.26
CA GLU A 206 1.89 19.54 47.16
C GLU A 206 2.87 18.49 46.67
N SER A 207 2.80 17.30 47.23
CA SER A 207 3.52 16.13 46.70
C SER A 207 2.85 15.61 45.45
N PRO A 208 3.61 15.11 44.44
CA PRO A 208 3.03 14.49 43.27
C PRO A 208 2.09 13.34 43.62
N PRO A 209 0.88 13.26 43.03
CA PRO A 209 -0.04 12.17 43.30
C PRO A 209 0.47 10.84 42.72
N ASP A 210 0.00 9.73 43.27
CA ASP A 210 0.38 8.39 42.77
C ASP A 210 -0.25 8.08 41.43
N GLU A 211 -1.45 8.62 41.18
CA GLU A 211 -2.20 8.44 39.94
C GLU A 211 -2.43 9.77 39.23
N LEU A 212 -2.78 9.73 37.93
CA LEU A 212 -3.12 10.90 37.11
C LEU A 212 -2.04 12.02 37.10
N ARG A 213 -0.78 11.64 37.24
CA ARG A 213 0.35 12.60 37.26
C ARG A 213 0.40 13.54 36.06
N GLY A 214 -0.02 13.05 34.87
CA GLY A 214 -0.07 13.87 33.66
C GLY A 214 -1.10 15.00 33.74
N GLU A 215 -2.26 14.74 34.36
CA GLU A 215 -3.30 15.75 34.58
C GLU A 215 -2.86 16.77 35.62
N TRP A 216 -2.32 16.29 36.72
CA TRP A 216 -1.75 17.16 37.77
C TRP A 216 -0.63 18.08 37.24
N LEU A 217 0.30 17.55 36.43
CA LEU A 217 1.32 18.36 35.77
C LEU A 217 0.70 19.39 34.81
N GLY A 218 -0.39 19.03 34.12
CA GLY A 218 -1.16 19.92 33.26
C GLY A 218 -1.78 21.10 34.02
N GLU A 219 -2.26 20.87 35.25
CA GLU A 219 -2.75 21.92 36.15
C GLU A 219 -1.62 22.83 36.58
N LEU A 220 -0.48 22.28 37.01
CA LEU A 220 0.70 23.08 37.36
C LEU A 220 1.17 23.93 36.19
N TYR A 221 1.22 23.38 34.98
CA TYR A 221 1.53 24.15 33.79
C TYR A 221 0.55 25.31 33.57
N THR A 222 -0.76 25.04 33.70
CA THR A 222 -1.77 26.09 33.55
C THR A 222 -1.61 27.20 34.55
N LYS A 223 -1.38 26.87 35.82
CA LYS A 223 -1.08 27.84 36.89
C LYS A 223 0.20 28.62 36.59
N SER A 224 1.23 27.96 36.05
CA SER A 224 2.50 28.63 35.68
C SER A 224 2.32 29.67 34.58
N VAL A 225 1.49 29.39 33.59
CA VAL A 225 1.20 30.33 32.48
C VAL A 225 0.39 31.53 32.93
N GLN A 226 -0.44 31.38 33.96
CA GLN A 226 -1.21 32.49 34.55
C GLN A 226 -0.38 33.43 35.40
N LEU A 227 0.74 32.93 35.97
CA LEU A 227 1.64 33.72 36.84
C LEU A 227 2.76 34.42 36.08
N LEU A 228 3.12 33.96 34.89
CA LEU A 228 4.19 34.49 34.03
C LEU A 228 3.61 35.40 32.93
#